data_4b96f3ec8462a1fd0825c513f4b85a32
#
_entry.id   4b96f3ec8462a1fd0825c513f4b85a32
#
_cell.length_a   1.000
_cell.length_b   1.000
_cell.length_c   1.000
_cell.angle_alpha   90.00
_cell.angle_beta   90.00
_cell.angle_gamma   90.00
#
_symmetry.space_group_name_H-M   'P 1'
#
loop_
_entity.id
_entity.type
_entity.pdbx_description
1 polymer ?
#
loop_
_entity_poly.entity_id
_entity_poly.type
_entity_poly.pdbx_seq_one_letter_code
_entity_poly.pdbx_strand_id
1 'polypeptide(L)'
;RREAVANTYLGNGIAIPHGMVEDRAMVLRTGVAILQIPAGLEWNPGQRTHLLCAIAARSDDHLVMLRQLTRLLQDETRLLPLFSTENSADLIAALEQAPENPPPDAEAQDLDACDEWRLDYPNGLHARPAALWVEAARRSPAQLQVRHGGRVADAKNLISLLQ
;
A
#
# COMPACT_ATOMS: atom_id res chain seq x y z
N ARG A 1 -3.07 10.58 -16.56
CA ARG A 1 -3.11 9.39 -17.42
C ARG A 1 -3.11 8.12 -16.57
N ARG A 2 -2.12 7.92 -15.68
CA ARG A 2 -2.02 6.71 -14.83
C ARG A 2 -3.22 6.58 -13.87
N GLU A 3 -3.63 7.67 -13.22
CA GLU A 3 -4.76 7.68 -12.29
C GLU A 3 -6.10 7.34 -12.96
N ALA A 4 -6.26 7.69 -14.25
CA ALA A 4 -7.44 7.32 -15.03
C ALA A 4 -7.49 5.80 -15.37
N VAL A 5 -6.37 5.08 -15.24
CA VAL A 5 -6.28 3.64 -15.49
C VAL A 5 -6.49 2.85 -14.20
N ALA A 6 -5.91 3.30 -13.10
CA ALA A 6 -6.07 2.69 -11.80
C ALA A 6 -5.80 3.72 -10.69
N ASN A 7 -6.63 3.69 -9.67
CA ASN A 7 -6.48 4.50 -8.48
C ASN A 7 -5.14 4.22 -7.79
N THR A 8 -4.39 5.27 -7.48
CA THR A 8 -3.10 5.19 -6.77
C THR A 8 -3.20 5.52 -5.28
N TYR A 9 -4.40 5.71 -4.76
CA TYR A 9 -4.63 5.86 -3.32
C TYR A 9 -4.43 4.53 -2.60
N LEU A 10 -3.52 4.49 -1.63
CA LEU A 10 -3.21 3.29 -0.85
C LEU A 10 -4.07 3.11 0.41
N GLY A 11 -4.73 4.14 0.86
CA GLY A 11 -5.39 4.20 2.16
C GLY A 11 -4.65 5.07 3.16
N ASN A 12 -5.23 5.22 4.36
CA ASN A 12 -4.64 5.93 5.50
C ASN A 12 -4.01 7.29 5.15
N GLY A 13 -4.60 8.04 4.20
CA GLY A 13 -4.13 9.37 3.83
C GLY A 13 -2.92 9.42 2.90
N ILE A 14 -2.55 8.30 2.26
CA ILE A 14 -1.41 8.25 1.31
C ILE A 14 -1.87 7.91 -0.10
N ALA A 15 -1.34 8.66 -1.08
CA ALA A 15 -1.41 8.32 -2.49
C ALA A 15 -0.01 8.18 -3.10
N ILE A 16 0.16 7.23 -4.04
CA ILE A 16 1.43 6.92 -4.69
C ILE A 16 1.33 7.06 -6.22
N PRO A 17 1.17 8.26 -6.76
CA PRO A 17 1.20 8.42 -8.20
C PRO A 17 2.55 7.97 -8.76
N HIS A 18 2.49 7.14 -9.81
CA HIS A 18 3.65 6.62 -10.49
C HIS A 18 3.41 6.54 -11.99
N GLY A 19 4.48 6.49 -12.79
CA GLY A 19 4.40 6.36 -14.24
C GLY A 19 3.85 5.02 -14.69
N MET A 20 3.44 4.95 -15.94
CA MET A 20 3.11 3.68 -16.61
C MET A 20 4.40 2.94 -17.00
N VAL A 21 4.29 1.63 -17.24
CA VAL A 21 5.45 0.82 -17.67
C VAL A 21 6.03 1.34 -18.99
N GLU A 22 5.16 1.81 -19.90
CA GLU A 22 5.55 2.37 -21.20
C GLU A 22 6.33 3.68 -21.07
N ASP A 23 6.12 4.41 -19.97
CA ASP A 23 6.76 5.71 -19.74
C ASP A 23 8.14 5.57 -19.06
N ARG A 24 8.59 4.35 -18.73
CA ARG A 24 9.87 4.09 -18.03
C ARG A 24 11.09 4.63 -18.78
N ALA A 25 11.07 4.58 -20.09
CA ALA A 25 12.14 5.11 -20.93
C ALA A 25 12.29 6.64 -20.83
N MET A 26 11.26 7.35 -20.42
CA MET A 26 11.26 8.80 -20.23
C MET A 26 11.84 9.23 -18.88
N VAL A 27 12.00 8.29 -17.95
CA VAL A 27 12.52 8.56 -16.61
C VAL A 27 14.04 8.75 -16.71
N LEU A 28 14.52 9.96 -16.45
CA LEU A 28 15.96 10.27 -16.48
C LEU A 28 16.69 9.68 -15.28
N ARG A 29 16.07 9.68 -14.09
CA ARG A 29 16.61 9.14 -12.85
C ARG A 29 15.49 8.58 -11.99
N THR A 30 15.71 7.38 -11.42
CA THR A 30 14.82 6.80 -10.40
C THR A 30 14.84 7.68 -9.15
N GLY A 31 13.67 7.95 -8.61
CA GLY A 31 13.53 8.74 -7.40
C GLY A 31 12.09 8.81 -6.90
N VAL A 32 11.95 9.34 -5.70
CA VAL A 32 10.66 9.60 -5.05
C VAL A 32 10.61 11.07 -4.65
N ALA A 33 9.47 11.69 -4.90
CA ALA A 33 9.16 13.02 -4.39
C ALA A 33 7.97 12.92 -3.44
N ILE A 34 8.12 13.46 -2.23
CA ILE A 34 7.06 13.46 -1.22
C ILE A 34 6.49 14.87 -1.12
N LEU A 35 5.18 14.97 -1.25
CA LEU A 35 4.42 16.20 -0.99
C LEU A 35 3.53 15.96 0.23
N GLN A 36 3.74 16.78 1.24
CA GLN A 36 2.89 16.82 2.43
C GLN A 36 1.76 17.84 2.23
N ILE A 37 0.56 17.45 2.60
CA ILE A 37 -0.66 18.27 2.50
C ILE A 37 -1.39 18.20 3.86
N PRO A 38 -1.02 19.02 4.86
CA PRO A 38 -1.58 18.92 6.21
C PRO A 38 -3.11 19.04 6.26
N ALA A 39 -3.69 19.94 5.46
CA ALA A 39 -5.13 20.10 5.35
C ALA A 39 -5.83 18.93 4.67
N GLY A 40 -5.07 18.05 4.01
CA GLY A 40 -5.57 16.97 3.17
C GLY A 40 -6.15 17.47 1.85
N LEU A 41 -6.05 16.63 0.84
CA LEU A 41 -6.64 16.80 -0.49
C LEU A 41 -7.59 15.64 -0.77
N GLU A 42 -8.78 15.91 -1.26
CA GLU A 42 -9.65 14.85 -1.77
C GLU A 42 -9.06 14.29 -3.06
N TRP A 43 -8.56 13.04 -2.99
CA TRP A 43 -7.92 12.36 -4.11
C TRP A 43 -8.96 11.75 -5.06
N ASN A 44 -9.94 11.06 -4.49
CA ASN A 44 -11.16 10.60 -5.12
C ASN A 44 -12.30 10.76 -4.10
N PRO A 45 -13.56 10.66 -4.50
CA PRO A 45 -14.69 10.78 -3.59
C PRO A 45 -14.53 9.92 -2.33
N GLY A 46 -14.50 10.56 -1.18
CA GLY A 46 -14.30 9.91 0.12
C GLY A 46 -12.87 9.46 0.44
N GLN A 47 -11.88 9.76 -0.41
CA GLN A 47 -10.48 9.42 -0.20
C GLN A 47 -9.64 10.68 -0.02
N ARG A 48 -9.32 11.01 1.23
CA ARG A 48 -8.50 12.17 1.56
C ARG A 48 -7.03 11.78 1.69
N THR A 49 -6.13 12.48 0.98
CA THR A 49 -4.69 12.24 1.06
C THR A 49 -3.98 13.39 1.78
N HIS A 50 -3.02 13.04 2.63
CA HIS A 50 -2.16 13.95 3.37
C HIS A 50 -0.70 13.83 2.94
N LEU A 51 -0.30 12.67 2.44
CA LEU A 51 1.01 12.44 1.84
C LEU A 51 0.85 11.92 0.42
N LEU A 52 1.52 12.56 -0.52
CA LEU A 52 1.58 12.15 -1.90
C LEU A 52 3.02 11.77 -2.23
N CYS A 53 3.26 10.48 -2.48
CA CYS A 53 4.58 9.93 -2.78
C CYS A 53 4.68 9.63 -4.28
N ALA A 54 5.13 10.60 -5.06
CA ALA A 54 5.29 10.44 -6.51
C ALA A 54 6.55 9.64 -6.81
N ILE A 55 6.41 8.53 -7.55
CA ILE A 55 7.51 7.62 -7.86
C ILE A 55 7.83 7.70 -9.35
N ALA A 56 9.10 7.99 -9.66
CA ALA A 56 9.68 7.85 -10.98
C ALA A 56 10.69 6.68 -10.94
N ALA A 57 10.51 5.65 -11.76
CA ALA A 57 11.38 4.47 -11.76
C ALA A 57 11.66 3.98 -13.19
N ARG A 58 12.94 3.71 -13.48
CA ARG A 58 13.40 3.14 -14.76
C ARG A 58 13.28 1.61 -14.79
N SER A 59 13.31 0.97 -13.61
CA SER A 59 13.29 -0.47 -13.40
C SER A 59 12.33 -0.82 -12.26
N ASP A 60 12.42 -2.01 -11.74
CA ASP A 60 11.62 -2.47 -10.60
C ASP A 60 12.17 -2.00 -9.23
N ASP A 61 13.17 -1.11 -9.20
CA ASP A 61 13.74 -0.53 -7.97
C ASP A 61 12.68 0.17 -7.09
N HIS A 62 11.60 0.64 -7.72
CA HIS A 62 10.46 1.21 -7.00
C HIS A 62 9.77 0.23 -6.05
N LEU A 63 9.92 -1.08 -6.23
CA LEU A 63 9.32 -2.10 -5.38
C LEU A 63 9.84 -2.03 -3.94
N VAL A 64 11.13 -1.69 -3.75
CA VAL A 64 11.71 -1.49 -2.42
C VAL A 64 11.00 -0.33 -1.72
N MET A 65 10.85 0.79 -2.42
CA MET A 65 10.17 1.97 -1.90
C MET A 65 8.68 1.70 -1.59
N LEU A 66 8.00 0.96 -2.47
CA LEU A 66 6.61 0.56 -2.23
C LEU A 66 6.48 -0.29 -0.96
N ARG A 67 7.42 -1.20 -0.71
CA ARG A 67 7.44 -1.99 0.53
C ARG A 67 7.63 -1.12 1.78
N GLN A 68 8.54 -0.13 1.73
CA GLN A 68 8.77 0.79 2.83
C GLN A 68 7.52 1.65 3.11
N LEU A 69 6.90 2.21 2.08
CA LEU A 69 5.64 2.95 2.20
C LEU A 69 4.51 2.08 2.74
N THR A 70 4.42 0.83 2.27
CA THR A 70 3.43 -0.13 2.73
C THR A 70 3.57 -0.42 4.23
N ARG A 71 4.79 -0.58 4.72
CA ARG A 71 5.08 -0.78 6.15
C ARG A 71 4.72 0.43 6.99
N LEU A 72 5.05 1.63 6.50
CA LEU A 72 4.68 2.88 7.17
C LEU A 72 3.16 3.02 7.31
N LEU A 73 2.40 2.60 6.29
CA LEU A 73 0.94 2.62 6.30
C LEU A 73 0.30 1.74 7.38
N GLN A 74 0.99 0.70 7.84
CA GLN A 74 0.50 -0.21 8.88
C GLN A 74 0.72 0.35 10.29
N ASP A 75 1.60 1.32 10.44
CA ASP A 75 1.92 1.94 11.73
C ASP A 75 1.32 3.35 11.79
N GLU A 76 0.05 3.44 12.19
CA GLU A 76 -0.65 4.73 12.32
C GLU A 76 0.05 5.65 13.32
N THR A 77 0.70 5.11 14.35
CA THR A 77 1.39 5.92 15.37
C THR A 77 2.58 6.65 14.79
N ARG A 78 3.25 6.06 13.82
CA ARG A 78 4.35 6.68 13.08
C ARG A 78 3.84 7.54 11.92
N LEU A 79 2.76 7.14 11.29
CA LEU A 79 2.21 7.80 10.11
C LEU A 79 1.55 9.14 10.42
N LEU A 80 0.68 9.20 11.42
CA LEU A 80 -0.13 10.40 11.71
C LEU A 80 0.70 11.66 11.98
N PRO A 81 1.81 11.62 12.77
CA PRO A 81 2.66 12.78 12.96
C PRO A 81 3.27 13.33 11.67
N LEU A 82 3.48 12.47 10.67
CA LEU A 82 4.08 12.88 9.38
C LEU A 82 3.15 13.74 8.52
N PHE A 83 1.86 13.77 8.82
CA PHE A 83 0.91 14.61 8.08
C PHE A 83 1.08 16.10 8.37
N SER A 84 1.69 16.45 9.50
CA SER A 84 1.83 17.82 9.96
C SER A 84 3.24 18.17 10.46
N THR A 85 4.23 17.29 10.29
CA THR A 85 5.61 17.62 10.68
C THR A 85 6.12 18.83 9.89
N GLU A 86 6.84 19.72 10.56
CA GLU A 86 7.53 20.84 9.93
C GLU A 86 8.95 20.49 9.48
N ASN A 87 9.43 19.29 9.86
CA ASN A 87 10.76 18.82 9.54
C ASN A 87 10.73 17.76 8.44
N SER A 88 11.17 18.11 7.24
CA SER A 88 11.23 17.18 6.11
C SER A 88 12.11 15.95 6.35
N ALA A 89 13.08 16.02 7.27
CA ALA A 89 13.93 14.88 7.62
C ALA A 89 13.11 13.75 8.28
N ASP A 90 12.00 14.06 8.97
CA ASP A 90 11.15 13.06 9.60
C ASP A 90 10.48 12.16 8.54
N LEU A 91 10.11 12.74 7.39
CA LEU A 91 9.52 11.99 6.28
C LEU A 91 10.53 11.01 5.67
N ILE A 92 11.78 11.43 5.52
CA ILE A 92 12.86 10.60 5.00
C ILE A 92 13.18 9.49 6.01
N ALA A 93 13.37 9.84 7.27
CA ALA A 93 13.68 8.91 8.34
C ALA A 93 12.59 7.84 8.53
N ALA A 94 11.32 8.23 8.40
CA ALA A 94 10.20 7.30 8.51
C ALA A 94 10.20 6.24 7.38
N LEU A 95 10.64 6.61 6.18
CA LEU A 95 10.78 5.66 5.07
C LEU A 95 12.00 4.75 5.24
N GLU A 96 13.15 5.31 5.65
CA GLU A 96 14.39 4.57 5.80
C GLU A 96 14.36 3.59 6.98
N GLN A 97 13.69 3.96 8.07
CA GLN A 97 13.60 3.18 9.30
C GLN A 97 12.41 2.20 9.34
N ALA A 98 11.68 2.07 8.23
CA ALA A 98 10.61 1.07 8.18
C ALA A 98 11.22 -0.33 8.43
N PRO A 99 10.73 -1.10 9.42
CA PRO A 99 11.35 -2.37 9.81
C PRO A 99 11.45 -3.31 8.60
N GLU A 100 12.58 -4.00 8.46
CA GLU A 100 12.82 -4.91 7.32
C GLU A 100 11.85 -6.09 7.27
N ASN A 101 11.34 -6.49 8.42
CA ASN A 101 10.31 -7.53 8.52
C ASN A 101 9.12 -6.98 9.32
N PRO A 102 7.87 -7.17 8.82
CA PRO A 102 6.73 -7.07 9.71
C PRO A 102 6.94 -8.04 10.88
N PRO A 103 6.46 -7.73 12.09
CA PRO A 103 6.41 -8.74 13.14
C PRO A 103 5.76 -9.99 12.53
N PRO A 104 6.27 -11.20 12.80
CA PRO A 104 5.59 -12.40 12.37
C PRO A 104 4.15 -12.24 12.83
N ASP A 105 3.22 -12.39 11.89
CA ASP A 105 1.79 -12.28 12.18
C ASP A 105 1.57 -13.05 13.47
N ALA A 106 1.09 -12.37 14.50
CA ALA A 106 0.74 -13.00 15.77
C ALA A 106 -0.05 -14.24 15.39
N GLU A 107 0.35 -15.43 15.90
CA GLU A 107 -0.20 -16.73 15.53
C GLU A 107 -1.69 -16.58 15.22
N ALA A 108 -2.00 -16.47 13.93
CA ALA A 108 -3.35 -16.14 13.52
C ALA A 108 -4.20 -17.35 13.89
N GLN A 109 -5.07 -17.17 14.86
CA GLN A 109 -6.00 -18.20 15.28
C GLN A 109 -6.83 -18.61 14.07
N ASP A 110 -6.99 -19.92 13.88
CA ASP A 110 -7.88 -20.43 12.85
C ASP A 110 -9.30 -19.92 13.11
N LEU A 111 -9.93 -19.40 12.08
CA LEU A 111 -11.33 -19.01 12.15
C LEU A 111 -12.21 -20.26 12.04
N ASP A 112 -13.43 -20.20 12.60
CA ASP A 112 -14.36 -21.31 12.69
C ASP A 112 -14.76 -21.91 11.33
N ALA A 113 -14.69 -21.12 10.27
CA ALA A 113 -15.00 -21.54 8.89
C ALA A 113 -13.79 -21.30 7.99
N CYS A 114 -13.44 -22.32 7.21
CA CYS A 114 -12.35 -22.27 6.25
C CYS A 114 -12.81 -22.86 4.92
N ASP A 115 -12.44 -22.23 3.83
CA ASP A 115 -12.62 -22.75 2.46
C ASP A 115 -11.31 -22.61 1.70
N GLU A 116 -11.03 -23.54 0.82
CA GLU A 116 -9.78 -23.56 0.05
C GLU A 116 -10.04 -23.21 -1.42
N TRP A 117 -9.27 -22.28 -1.94
CA TRP A 117 -9.45 -21.76 -3.28
C TRP A 117 -8.16 -21.66 -4.06
N ARG A 118 -8.19 -22.09 -5.32
CA ARG A 118 -7.09 -21.92 -6.25
C ARG A 118 -7.16 -20.56 -6.93
N LEU A 119 -6.03 -19.83 -6.88
CA LEU A 119 -5.90 -18.52 -7.50
C LEU A 119 -5.42 -18.67 -8.93
N ASP A 120 -6.28 -18.41 -9.92
CA ASP A 120 -5.96 -18.55 -11.35
C ASP A 120 -5.53 -17.20 -11.99
N TYR A 121 -4.86 -16.34 -11.24
CA TYR A 121 -4.29 -15.10 -11.79
C TYR A 121 -2.86 -15.37 -12.32
N PRO A 122 -2.55 -15.08 -13.60
CA PRO A 122 -1.25 -15.37 -14.20
C PRO A 122 -0.06 -14.75 -13.46
N ASN A 123 -0.27 -13.60 -12.81
CA ASN A 123 0.75 -12.86 -12.06
C ASN A 123 0.53 -12.90 -10.54
N GLY A 124 -0.22 -13.88 -10.04
CA GLY A 124 -0.60 -13.95 -8.62
C GLY A 124 -1.55 -12.83 -8.19
N LEU A 125 -1.75 -12.70 -6.88
CA LEU A 125 -2.58 -11.66 -6.30
C LEU A 125 -1.82 -10.33 -6.28
N HIS A 126 -1.95 -9.54 -7.33
CA HIS A 126 -1.37 -8.19 -7.43
C HIS A 126 -2.40 -7.11 -7.06
N ALA A 127 -1.99 -5.85 -6.99
CA ALA A 127 -2.77 -4.73 -6.45
C ALA A 127 -4.21 -4.61 -6.98
N ARG A 128 -4.44 -4.85 -8.26
CA ARG A 128 -5.78 -4.71 -8.86
C ARG A 128 -6.77 -5.77 -8.38
N PRO A 129 -6.50 -7.10 -8.50
CA PRO A 129 -7.40 -8.11 -7.95
C PRO A 129 -7.46 -8.06 -6.42
N ALA A 130 -6.36 -7.73 -5.72
CA ALA A 130 -6.37 -7.58 -4.27
C ALA A 130 -7.31 -6.44 -3.82
N ALA A 131 -7.35 -5.31 -4.54
CA ALA A 131 -8.28 -4.22 -4.23
C ALA A 131 -9.76 -4.64 -4.35
N LEU A 132 -10.10 -5.44 -5.37
CA LEU A 132 -11.45 -6.00 -5.53
C LEU A 132 -11.81 -6.96 -4.39
N TRP A 133 -10.84 -7.77 -3.95
CA TRP A 133 -11.04 -8.66 -2.81
C TRP A 133 -11.31 -7.88 -1.52
N VAL A 134 -10.50 -6.85 -1.26
CA VAL A 134 -10.70 -5.96 -0.08
C VAL A 134 -12.08 -5.31 -0.12
N GLU A 135 -12.49 -4.80 -1.26
CA GLU A 135 -13.81 -4.19 -1.42
C GLU A 135 -14.93 -5.18 -1.12
N ALA A 136 -14.83 -6.40 -1.64
CA ALA A 136 -15.78 -7.46 -1.36
C ALA A 136 -15.77 -7.88 0.11
N ALA A 137 -14.58 -8.06 0.71
CA ALA A 137 -14.40 -8.44 2.10
C ALA A 137 -14.98 -7.41 3.09
N ARG A 138 -14.81 -6.12 2.78
CA ARG A 138 -15.33 -5.02 3.62
C ARG A 138 -16.85 -4.96 3.69
N ARG A 139 -17.56 -5.55 2.72
CA ARG A 139 -19.03 -5.67 2.75
C ARG A 139 -19.53 -6.69 3.77
N SER A 140 -18.67 -7.62 4.17
CA SER A 140 -18.99 -8.60 5.23
C SER A 140 -18.69 -8.03 6.61
N PRO A 141 -19.58 -8.20 7.62
CA PRO A 141 -19.29 -7.86 9.01
C PRO A 141 -18.31 -8.85 9.67
N ALA A 142 -18.15 -10.07 9.12
CA ALA A 142 -17.28 -11.09 9.66
C ALA A 142 -15.80 -10.72 9.55
N GLN A 143 -14.97 -11.27 10.44
CA GLN A 143 -13.52 -11.29 10.28
C GLN A 143 -13.18 -12.24 9.14
N LEU A 144 -12.36 -11.79 8.20
CA LEU A 144 -11.93 -12.56 7.04
C LEU A 144 -10.42 -12.55 6.94
N GLN A 145 -9.83 -13.72 6.80
CA GLN A 145 -8.39 -13.89 6.63
C GLN A 145 -8.11 -14.71 5.37
N VAL A 146 -6.98 -14.44 4.74
CA VAL A 146 -6.46 -15.24 3.63
C VAL A 146 -5.15 -15.85 4.07
N ARG A 147 -5.00 -17.17 3.87
CA ARG A 147 -3.76 -17.89 4.17
C ARG A 147 -3.13 -18.45 2.91
N HIS A 148 -1.83 -18.25 2.76
CA HIS A 148 -1.05 -18.82 1.67
C HIS A 148 0.38 -19.12 2.15
N GLY A 149 0.85 -20.35 1.98
CA GLY A 149 2.21 -20.76 2.30
C GLY A 149 2.67 -20.45 3.73
N GLY A 150 1.77 -20.59 4.72
CA GLY A 150 2.05 -20.31 6.14
C GLY A 150 1.94 -18.82 6.53
N ARG A 151 1.64 -17.93 5.60
CA ARG A 151 1.33 -16.53 5.86
C ARG A 151 -0.16 -16.32 5.98
N VAL A 152 -0.57 -15.42 6.85
CA VAL A 152 -1.96 -15.02 7.05
C VAL A 152 -2.09 -13.54 6.81
N ALA A 153 -3.08 -13.14 6.05
CA ALA A 153 -3.37 -11.75 5.70
C ALA A 153 -4.80 -11.38 6.09
N ASP A 154 -5.02 -10.17 6.59
CA ASP A 154 -6.36 -9.62 6.74
C ASP A 154 -6.96 -9.34 5.35
N ALA A 155 -8.04 -10.05 5.00
CA ALA A 155 -8.71 -9.89 3.71
C ALA A 155 -9.33 -8.49 3.49
N LYS A 156 -9.52 -7.70 4.55
CA LYS A 156 -10.04 -6.33 4.49
C LYS A 156 -8.94 -5.27 4.34
N ASN A 157 -7.67 -5.70 4.38
CA ASN A 157 -6.51 -4.83 4.25
C ASN A 157 -5.73 -5.15 2.97
N LEU A 158 -5.73 -4.19 2.03
CA LEU A 158 -5.05 -4.35 0.72
C LEU A 158 -3.56 -4.67 0.89
N ILE A 159 -2.93 -4.04 1.85
CA ILE A 159 -1.50 -4.14 2.07
C ILE A 159 -1.16 -5.51 2.64
N SER A 160 -1.96 -6.00 3.60
CA SER A 160 -1.82 -7.34 4.16
C SER A 160 -1.91 -8.43 3.07
N LEU A 161 -2.78 -8.24 2.08
CA LEU A 161 -2.93 -9.18 0.96
C LEU A 161 -1.77 -9.15 -0.06
N LEU A 162 -0.98 -8.07 -0.11
CA LEU A 162 0.10 -7.89 -1.08
C LEU A 162 1.49 -8.26 -0.54
N GLN A 163 1.58 -8.70 0.70
CA GLN A 163 2.79 -9.19 1.37
C GLN A 163 3.00 -10.68 1.19
#